data_8064a2303031771cdb494c6381b1656a
#
_entry.id   8064a2303031771cdb494c6381b1656a
#
_cell.length_a   1.000
_cell.length_b   1.000
_cell.length_c   1.000
_cell.angle_alpha   90.00
_cell.angle_beta   90.00
_cell.angle_gamma   90.00
#
_symmetry.space_group_name_H-M   'P 1'
#
loop_
_entity.id
_entity.type
_entity.pdbx_description
1 polymer ?
#
loop_
_entity_poly.entity_id
_entity_poly.type
_entity_poly.pdbx_seq_one_letter_code
_entity_poly.pdbx_strand_id
1 'polypeptide(L)'
;IGKNVMYDEDFKEKMVLFPGMQEPMSMSPWEYGVTAAVGINGQGVVGALLNNVAIKMKKIALEKSENELRSSVMSAYISVLALQSITGLLDSSLVNIQGLEQMTQNAVNVGAAEQTSADQIRVRVNTLKNSINAQKRNVELATNSLKVLLNVPVETELVLTENMDEVLSPERVLDLLSQNFAIENNLNYQLLQQQVELAKRNVHMAGWAYGPTVSLAYQYNYRDY
;
A
#
# COMPACT_ATOMS: atom_id res chain seq x y z
N ILE A 1 -14.00 -31.85 16.14
CA ILE A 1 -13.66 -32.92 17.04
C ILE A 1 -13.75 -32.36 18.46
N GLY A 2 -14.92 -32.46 19.07
CA GLY A 2 -15.14 -32.07 20.47
C GLY A 2 -14.97 -33.28 21.37
N LYS A 3 -14.02 -33.28 22.27
CA LYS A 3 -13.82 -34.26 23.30
C LYS A 3 -14.52 -33.73 24.56
N ASN A 4 -15.75 -34.12 24.81
CA ASN A 4 -16.40 -33.82 26.07
C ASN A 4 -16.03 -34.92 27.07
N VAL A 5 -15.07 -34.62 27.93
CA VAL A 5 -14.79 -35.46 29.11
C VAL A 5 -15.42 -34.72 30.29
N MET A 6 -16.55 -35.20 30.76
CA MET A 6 -17.08 -34.79 32.06
C MET A 6 -16.50 -35.72 33.12
N TYR A 7 -15.54 -35.23 33.85
CA TYR A 7 -14.98 -35.88 35.03
C TYR A 7 -15.29 -35.01 36.23
N ASP A 8 -16.07 -35.51 37.16
CA ASP A 8 -16.25 -34.85 38.46
C ASP A 8 -16.45 -35.91 39.58
N GLU A 9 -15.36 -36.21 40.28
CA GLU A 9 -15.44 -37.05 41.48
C GLU A 9 -16.25 -36.40 42.63
N ASP A 10 -16.30 -35.08 42.68
CA ASP A 10 -17.07 -34.33 43.67
C ASP A 10 -18.60 -34.38 43.43
N PHE A 11 -19.00 -34.78 42.25
CA PHE A 11 -20.43 -34.87 41.90
C PHE A 11 -21.16 -35.97 42.65
N LYS A 12 -20.46 -37.01 43.09
CA LYS A 12 -21.03 -38.09 43.92
C LYS A 12 -21.47 -37.63 45.30
N GLU A 13 -20.83 -36.64 45.89
CA GLU A 13 -21.17 -36.18 47.23
C GLU A 13 -22.25 -35.08 47.29
N LYS A 14 -22.46 -34.35 46.19
CA LYS A 14 -23.38 -33.21 46.14
C LYS A 14 -24.78 -33.51 45.63
N MET A 15 -25.04 -34.74 45.15
CA MET A 15 -26.35 -35.14 44.68
C MET A 15 -27.16 -35.79 45.82
N VAL A 16 -27.26 -35.10 46.94
CA VAL A 16 -28.28 -35.35 47.93
C VAL A 16 -29.34 -34.28 47.72
N LEU A 17 -30.43 -34.34 46.86
CA LEU A 17 -31.21 -35.07 47.10
C LEU A 17 -32.44 -34.55 47.52
N PHE A 18 -33.40 -34.93 47.06
CA PHE A 18 -34.78 -34.64 47.50
C PHE A 18 -35.14 -35.65 48.58
N PRO A 19 -35.66 -35.23 49.76
CA PRO A 19 -36.10 -36.13 50.78
C PRO A 19 -37.27 -36.93 50.21
N GLY A 20 -37.05 -38.22 50.00
CA GLY A 20 -38.11 -39.17 49.51
C GLY A 20 -37.65 -40.11 48.39
N MET A 21 -36.45 -39.99 47.87
CA MET A 21 -35.86 -40.96 46.92
C MET A 21 -35.13 -42.06 47.74
N GLN A 22 -35.63 -43.27 47.70
CA GLN A 22 -35.06 -44.37 48.45
C GLN A 22 -33.90 -45.11 47.80
N GLU A 23 -33.49 -44.74 46.59
CA GLU A 23 -32.27 -45.30 45.98
C GLU A 23 -31.41 -44.23 45.38
N PRO A 24 -30.11 -44.25 45.67
CA PRO A 24 -29.20 -43.38 44.94
C PRO A 24 -29.18 -43.81 43.49
N MET A 25 -29.53 -42.92 42.54
CA MET A 25 -29.23 -43.12 41.13
C MET A 25 -27.71 -43.25 41.01
N SER A 26 -27.22 -44.48 40.89
CA SER A 26 -25.83 -44.72 40.56
C SER A 26 -25.61 -44.23 39.12
N MET A 27 -25.22 -42.97 38.95
CA MET A 27 -24.66 -42.52 37.70
C MET A 27 -23.31 -43.21 37.52
N SER A 28 -23.20 -44.04 36.51
CA SER A 28 -21.95 -44.67 36.13
C SER A 28 -20.86 -43.59 35.94
N PRO A 29 -19.69 -43.69 36.60
CA PRO A 29 -18.70 -42.64 36.60
C PRO A 29 -17.98 -42.44 35.22
N TRP A 30 -18.32 -43.24 34.25
CA TRP A 30 -17.60 -43.26 32.97
C TRP A 30 -18.55 -43.26 31.78
N GLU A 31 -18.74 -42.11 31.17
CA GLU A 31 -19.42 -42.00 29.88
C GLU A 31 -18.44 -41.40 28.89
N TYR A 32 -17.99 -42.17 27.91
CA TYR A 32 -17.17 -41.68 26.80
C TYR A 32 -18.05 -41.49 25.59
N GLY A 33 -18.14 -40.26 25.13
CA GLY A 33 -18.79 -39.93 23.87
C GLY A 33 -17.77 -39.37 22.86
N VAL A 34 -17.65 -39.98 21.70
CA VAL A 34 -16.93 -39.41 20.57
C VAL A 34 -17.92 -39.11 19.46
N THR A 35 -18.10 -37.86 19.15
CA THR A 35 -18.95 -37.42 18.02
C THR A 35 -18.08 -36.81 16.96
N ALA A 36 -18.08 -37.39 15.76
CA ALA A 36 -17.49 -36.79 14.57
C ALA A 36 -18.61 -36.50 13.57
N ALA A 37 -18.76 -35.27 13.16
CA ALA A 37 -19.75 -34.88 12.16
C ALA A 37 -19.05 -34.12 11.02
N VAL A 38 -19.35 -34.52 9.79
CA VAL A 38 -18.90 -33.83 8.57
C VAL A 38 -20.13 -33.46 7.75
N GLY A 39 -20.33 -32.17 7.55
CA GLY A 39 -21.40 -31.65 6.69
C GLY A 39 -20.82 -31.14 5.36
N ILE A 40 -21.38 -31.59 4.26
CA ILE A 40 -21.07 -31.10 2.91
C ILE A 40 -22.33 -30.46 2.36
N ASN A 41 -22.25 -29.19 2.05
CA ASN A 41 -23.31 -28.45 1.37
C ASN A 41 -22.73 -27.67 0.19
N GLY A 42 -23.56 -27.33 -0.79
CA GLY A 42 -23.16 -26.59 -1.95
C GLY A 42 -22.61 -25.19 -1.62
N GLN A 43 -23.11 -24.58 -0.56
CA GLN A 43 -22.58 -23.28 -0.09
C GLN A 43 -21.12 -23.39 0.37
N GLY A 44 -20.74 -24.44 1.07
CA GLY A 44 -19.36 -24.66 1.50
C GLY A 44 -18.40 -24.85 0.32
N VAL A 45 -18.84 -25.58 -0.71
CA VAL A 45 -18.05 -25.78 -1.94
C VAL A 45 -17.87 -24.45 -2.68
N VAL A 46 -18.94 -23.68 -2.88
CA VAL A 46 -18.87 -22.38 -3.55
C VAL A 46 -18.05 -21.38 -2.69
N GLY A 47 -18.18 -21.45 -1.35
CA GLY A 47 -17.37 -20.64 -0.43
C GLY A 47 -15.87 -20.89 -0.58
N ALA A 48 -15.45 -22.15 -0.76
CA ALA A 48 -14.05 -22.47 -1.03
C ALA A 48 -13.57 -21.89 -2.39
N LEU A 49 -14.43 -21.89 -3.40
CA LEU A 49 -14.15 -21.26 -4.70
C LEU A 49 -14.07 -19.73 -4.60
N LEU A 50 -14.83 -19.10 -3.72
CA LEU A 50 -14.76 -17.66 -3.43
C LEU A 50 -13.40 -17.27 -2.86
N ASN A 51 -12.79 -18.10 -2.02
CA ASN A 51 -11.44 -17.85 -1.51
C ASN A 51 -10.41 -17.76 -2.64
N ASN A 52 -10.52 -18.56 -3.69
CA ASN A 52 -9.62 -18.50 -4.84
C ASN A 52 -9.75 -17.16 -5.59
N VAL A 53 -10.97 -16.63 -5.73
CA VAL A 53 -11.18 -15.31 -6.34
C VAL A 53 -10.62 -14.22 -5.44
N ALA A 54 -10.84 -14.29 -4.14
CA ALA A 54 -10.29 -13.35 -3.16
C ALA A 54 -8.75 -13.33 -3.19
N ILE A 55 -8.10 -14.49 -3.27
CA ILE A 55 -6.65 -14.59 -3.40
C ILE A 55 -6.15 -13.94 -4.69
N LYS A 56 -6.84 -14.17 -5.82
CA LYS A 56 -6.49 -13.51 -7.10
C LYS A 56 -6.63 -12.00 -7.00
N MET A 57 -7.71 -11.50 -6.42
CA MET A 57 -7.90 -10.06 -6.20
C MET A 57 -6.79 -9.47 -5.33
N LYS A 58 -6.37 -10.17 -4.29
CA LYS A 58 -5.26 -9.71 -3.42
C LYS A 58 -3.92 -9.69 -4.16
N LYS A 59 -3.66 -10.65 -5.05
CA LYS A 59 -2.45 -10.65 -5.89
C LYS A 59 -2.44 -9.46 -6.85
N ILE A 60 -3.55 -9.20 -7.55
CA ILE A 60 -3.68 -8.04 -8.44
C ILE A 60 -3.55 -6.73 -7.64
N ALA A 61 -4.15 -6.65 -6.46
CA ALA A 61 -4.03 -5.49 -5.59
C ALA A 61 -2.58 -5.25 -5.11
N LEU A 62 -1.83 -6.31 -4.83
CA LEU A 62 -0.41 -6.21 -4.50
C LEU A 62 0.40 -5.65 -5.69
N GLU A 63 0.23 -6.23 -6.87
CA GLU A 63 0.90 -5.77 -8.10
C GLU A 63 0.54 -4.31 -8.42
N LYS A 64 -0.73 -3.93 -8.23
CA LYS A 64 -1.16 -2.54 -8.36
C LYS A 64 -0.43 -1.63 -7.37
N SER A 65 -0.33 -2.03 -6.09
CA SER A 65 0.37 -1.25 -5.06
C SER A 65 1.86 -1.10 -5.38
N GLU A 66 2.51 -2.15 -5.90
CA GLU A 66 3.91 -2.10 -6.34
C GLU A 66 4.09 -1.11 -7.51
N ASN A 67 3.17 -1.12 -8.49
CA ASN A 67 3.21 -0.19 -9.62
C ASN A 67 2.92 1.25 -9.19
N GLU A 68 2.00 1.47 -8.26
CA GLU A 68 1.72 2.79 -7.68
C GLU A 68 2.92 3.33 -6.91
N LEU A 69 3.59 2.48 -6.12
CA LEU A 69 4.83 2.87 -5.43
C LEU A 69 5.93 3.21 -6.43
N ARG A 70 6.14 2.38 -7.44
CA ARG A 70 7.12 2.65 -8.51
C ARG A 70 6.85 3.97 -9.22
N SER A 71 5.59 4.25 -9.55
CA SER A 71 5.18 5.51 -10.17
C SER A 71 5.41 6.70 -9.25
N SER A 72 5.14 6.56 -7.95
CA SER A 72 5.38 7.60 -6.95
C SER A 72 6.88 7.90 -6.80
N VAL A 73 7.72 6.87 -6.75
CA VAL A 73 9.17 7.02 -6.71
C VAL A 73 9.69 7.71 -7.98
N MET A 74 9.20 7.29 -9.15
CA MET A 74 9.58 7.91 -10.42
C MET A 74 9.18 9.39 -10.48
N SER A 75 7.96 9.73 -10.05
CA SER A 75 7.50 11.12 -9.99
C SER A 75 8.33 11.96 -9.03
N ALA A 76 8.66 11.42 -7.85
CA ALA A 76 9.53 12.12 -6.89
C ALA A 76 10.95 12.30 -7.44
N TYR A 77 11.50 11.29 -8.11
CA TYR A 77 12.80 11.33 -8.75
C TYR A 77 12.86 12.44 -9.83
N ILE A 78 11.89 12.45 -10.75
CA ILE A 78 11.81 13.48 -11.80
C ILE A 78 11.65 14.87 -11.18
N SER A 79 10.87 14.98 -10.09
CA SER A 79 10.70 16.26 -9.38
C SER A 79 12.02 16.80 -8.82
N VAL A 80 12.85 15.93 -8.22
CA VAL A 80 14.18 16.32 -7.72
C VAL A 80 15.08 16.79 -8.87
N LEU A 81 15.12 16.03 -9.97
CA LEU A 81 15.91 16.41 -11.16
C LEU A 81 15.47 17.76 -11.73
N ALA A 82 14.16 18.00 -11.83
CA ALA A 82 13.62 19.27 -12.30
C ALA A 82 14.03 20.43 -11.38
N LEU A 83 13.94 20.26 -10.07
CA LEU A 83 14.31 21.28 -9.10
C LEU A 83 15.83 21.56 -9.12
N GLN A 84 16.66 20.53 -9.32
CA GLN A 84 18.10 20.68 -9.47
C GLN A 84 18.45 21.44 -10.77
N SER A 85 17.80 21.12 -11.89
CA SER A 85 17.97 21.80 -13.17
C SER A 85 17.60 23.29 -13.07
N ILE A 86 16.45 23.59 -12.42
CA ILE A 86 16.04 24.98 -12.16
C ILE A 86 17.08 25.70 -11.29
N THR A 87 17.65 25.05 -10.29
CA THR A 87 18.68 25.66 -9.43
C THR A 87 19.92 26.01 -10.26
N GLY A 88 20.37 25.11 -11.14
CA GLY A 88 21.49 25.36 -12.02
C GLY A 88 21.25 26.55 -12.98
N LEU A 89 20.03 26.68 -13.50
CA LEU A 89 19.63 27.80 -14.34
C LEU A 89 19.65 29.14 -13.58
N LEU A 90 19.13 29.11 -12.32
CA LEU A 90 19.14 30.29 -11.44
C LEU A 90 20.59 30.70 -11.05
N ASP A 91 21.46 29.72 -10.75
CA ASP A 91 22.88 30.00 -10.47
C ASP A 91 23.58 30.61 -11.69
N SER A 92 23.31 30.12 -12.90
CA SER A 92 23.83 30.72 -14.15
C SER A 92 23.31 32.15 -14.36
N SER A 93 22.02 32.36 -14.07
CA SER A 93 21.40 33.69 -14.13
C SER A 93 22.02 34.67 -13.12
N LEU A 94 22.38 34.15 -11.92
CA LEU A 94 23.04 34.96 -10.90
C LEU A 94 24.42 35.46 -11.38
N VAL A 95 25.21 34.60 -12.00
CA VAL A 95 26.50 34.99 -12.56
C VAL A 95 26.35 36.12 -13.59
N ASN A 96 25.35 36.01 -14.49
CA ASN A 96 25.08 37.02 -15.50
C ASN A 96 24.65 38.36 -14.89
N ILE A 97 23.76 38.35 -13.90
CA ILE A 97 23.25 39.56 -13.26
C ILE A 97 24.32 40.22 -12.38
N GLN A 98 25.23 39.47 -11.77
CA GLN A 98 26.37 39.97 -11.04
C GLN A 98 27.40 40.66 -11.98
N GLY A 99 27.59 40.07 -13.17
CA GLY A 99 28.40 40.74 -14.22
C GLY A 99 27.80 42.07 -14.62
N LEU A 100 26.47 42.14 -14.78
CA LEU A 100 25.79 43.42 -15.09
C LEU A 100 25.90 44.42 -13.93
N GLU A 101 25.78 43.97 -12.66
CA GLU A 101 25.98 44.82 -11.48
C GLU A 101 27.36 45.48 -11.53
N GLN A 102 28.39 44.69 -11.79
CA GLN A 102 29.77 45.19 -11.86
C GLN A 102 29.98 46.18 -13.00
N MET A 103 29.46 45.90 -14.19
CA MET A 103 29.50 46.80 -15.33
C MET A 103 28.80 48.14 -15.04
N THR A 104 27.59 48.07 -14.45
CA THR A 104 26.82 49.26 -14.12
C THR A 104 27.51 50.09 -13.03
N GLN A 105 28.09 49.46 -12.01
CA GLN A 105 28.82 50.13 -10.96
C GLN A 105 30.06 50.83 -11.52
N ASN A 106 30.77 50.22 -12.48
CA ASN A 106 31.89 50.83 -13.17
C ASN A 106 31.44 52.06 -13.99
N ALA A 107 30.29 51.99 -14.67
CA ALA A 107 29.72 53.10 -15.40
C ALA A 107 29.32 54.26 -14.45
N VAL A 108 28.81 53.99 -13.29
CA VAL A 108 28.55 55.01 -12.26
C VAL A 108 29.85 55.68 -11.79
N ASN A 109 30.90 54.90 -11.55
CA ASN A 109 32.19 55.39 -11.08
C ASN A 109 32.84 56.37 -12.06
N VAL A 110 32.58 56.22 -13.37
CA VAL A 110 33.08 57.16 -14.40
C VAL A 110 32.05 58.23 -14.79
N GLY A 111 30.93 58.32 -14.10
CA GLY A 111 29.85 59.26 -14.33
C GLY A 111 28.96 59.00 -15.55
N ALA A 112 29.04 57.83 -16.14
CA ALA A 112 28.28 57.44 -17.32
C ALA A 112 26.89 56.84 -16.98
N ALA A 113 26.61 56.53 -15.72
CA ALA A 113 25.31 56.02 -15.23
C ALA A 113 24.95 56.63 -13.87
N GLU A 114 23.67 56.57 -13.51
CA GLU A 114 23.16 57.02 -12.21
C GLU A 114 23.33 55.94 -11.14
N GLN A 115 23.61 56.36 -9.90
CA GLN A 115 23.71 55.44 -8.75
C GLN A 115 22.43 54.61 -8.54
N THR A 116 21.28 55.20 -8.80
CA THR A 116 19.97 54.52 -8.75
C THR A 116 19.89 53.27 -9.61
N SER A 117 20.53 53.30 -10.78
CA SER A 117 20.61 52.15 -11.70
C SER A 117 21.42 50.99 -11.09
N ALA A 118 22.58 51.28 -10.48
CA ALA A 118 23.38 50.26 -9.79
C ALA A 118 22.66 49.66 -8.59
N ASP A 119 21.97 50.51 -7.82
CA ASP A 119 21.22 50.05 -6.63
C ASP A 119 20.03 49.16 -7.02
N GLN A 120 19.33 49.44 -8.12
CA GLN A 120 18.28 48.62 -8.66
C GLN A 120 18.80 47.22 -9.06
N ILE A 121 19.95 47.13 -9.71
CA ILE A 121 20.56 45.86 -10.10
C ILE A 121 20.98 45.10 -8.84
N ARG A 122 21.57 45.77 -7.85
CA ARG A 122 21.94 45.15 -6.57
C ARG A 122 20.75 44.56 -5.86
N VAL A 123 19.59 45.22 -5.85
CA VAL A 123 18.33 44.66 -5.29
C VAL A 123 17.93 43.39 -6.04
N ARG A 124 18.06 43.39 -7.39
CA ARG A 124 17.72 42.16 -8.19
C ARG A 124 18.70 41.03 -7.89
N VAL A 125 20.01 41.29 -7.74
CA VAL A 125 21.01 40.30 -7.32
C VAL A 125 20.63 39.68 -5.97
N ASN A 126 20.28 40.50 -4.99
CA ASN A 126 19.89 40.01 -3.66
C ASN A 126 18.57 39.21 -3.69
N THR A 127 17.61 39.64 -4.47
CA THR A 127 16.34 38.92 -4.68
C THR A 127 16.60 37.53 -5.28
N LEU A 128 17.47 37.49 -6.33
CA LEU A 128 17.79 36.21 -6.97
C LEU A 128 18.57 35.27 -6.04
N LYS A 129 19.51 35.77 -5.23
CA LYS A 129 20.21 35.01 -4.19
C LYS A 129 19.21 34.38 -3.19
N ASN A 130 18.23 35.18 -2.74
CA ASN A 130 17.21 34.69 -1.84
C ASN A 130 16.34 33.60 -2.50
N SER A 131 16.01 33.78 -3.79
CA SER A 131 15.25 32.75 -4.55
C SER A 131 16.05 31.45 -4.70
N ILE A 132 17.36 31.54 -4.99
CA ILE A 132 18.24 30.37 -5.05
C ILE A 132 18.30 29.64 -3.71
N ASN A 133 18.42 30.37 -2.61
CA ASN A 133 18.43 29.75 -1.28
C ASN A 133 17.10 29.06 -0.95
N ALA A 134 15.98 29.64 -1.36
CA ALA A 134 14.66 29.03 -1.23
C ALA A 134 14.58 27.75 -2.09
N GLN A 135 15.07 27.81 -3.33
CA GLN A 135 15.07 26.69 -4.26
C GLN A 135 15.96 25.54 -3.75
N LYS A 136 17.13 25.83 -3.18
CA LYS A 136 18.00 24.80 -2.56
C LYS A 136 17.30 24.07 -1.42
N ARG A 137 16.53 24.79 -0.60
CA ARG A 137 15.68 24.13 0.44
C ARG A 137 14.60 23.26 -0.19
N ASN A 138 13.99 23.67 -1.29
CA ASN A 138 13.00 22.86 -2.00
C ASN A 138 13.62 21.57 -2.56
N VAL A 139 14.84 21.65 -3.11
CA VAL A 139 15.60 20.45 -3.55
C VAL A 139 15.84 19.51 -2.38
N GLU A 140 16.26 20.03 -1.23
CA GLU A 140 16.47 19.23 -0.01
C GLU A 140 15.19 18.54 0.45
N LEU A 141 14.09 19.27 0.52
CA LEU A 141 12.77 18.72 0.89
C LEU A 141 12.32 17.63 -0.08
N ALA A 142 12.44 17.87 -1.39
CA ALA A 142 12.07 16.87 -2.40
C ALA A 142 12.98 15.63 -2.33
N THR A 143 14.28 15.81 -2.10
CA THR A 143 15.24 14.71 -1.91
C THR A 143 14.91 13.91 -0.66
N ASN A 144 14.55 14.55 0.44
CA ASN A 144 14.14 13.86 1.66
C ASN A 144 12.83 13.09 1.45
N SER A 145 11.87 13.65 0.71
CA SER A 145 10.65 12.94 0.32
C SER A 145 10.96 11.69 -0.52
N LEU A 146 11.89 11.78 -1.45
CA LEU A 146 12.35 10.63 -2.24
C LEU A 146 13.01 9.57 -1.35
N LYS A 147 13.87 9.97 -0.39
CA LYS A 147 14.47 9.03 0.57
C LYS A 147 13.43 8.28 1.39
N VAL A 148 12.37 8.97 1.84
CA VAL A 148 11.26 8.34 2.57
C VAL A 148 10.55 7.30 1.69
N LEU A 149 10.26 7.60 0.42
CA LEU A 149 9.65 6.64 -0.52
C LEU A 149 10.54 5.43 -0.78
N LEU A 150 11.87 5.62 -0.77
CA LEU A 150 12.86 4.56 -0.93
C LEU A 150 13.13 3.80 0.38
N ASN A 151 12.53 4.23 1.49
CA ASN A 151 12.80 3.70 2.84
C ASN A 151 14.29 3.75 3.22
N VAL A 152 14.98 4.84 2.83
CA VAL A 152 16.39 5.09 3.14
C VAL A 152 16.46 6.16 4.24
N PRO A 153 17.37 6.02 5.24
CA PRO A 153 17.56 7.03 6.26
C PRO A 153 17.86 8.41 5.67
N VAL A 154 17.32 9.48 6.28
CA VAL A 154 17.44 10.86 5.76
C VAL A 154 18.90 11.33 5.75
N GLU A 155 19.73 10.77 6.65
CA GLU A 155 21.15 11.08 6.76
C GLU A 155 21.99 10.48 5.62
N THR A 156 21.45 9.53 4.87
CA THR A 156 22.17 8.90 3.76
C THR A 156 22.31 9.91 2.62
N GLU A 157 23.50 10.06 2.09
CA GLU A 157 23.73 10.88 0.91
C GLU A 157 23.14 10.18 -0.32
N LEU A 158 22.25 10.89 -1.02
CA LEU A 158 21.64 10.42 -2.26
C LEU A 158 22.10 11.31 -3.41
N VAL A 159 22.84 10.72 -4.34
CA VAL A 159 23.31 11.41 -5.54
C VAL A 159 22.54 10.89 -6.75
N LEU A 160 21.88 11.79 -7.46
CA LEU A 160 21.20 11.44 -8.72
C LEU A 160 22.23 11.53 -9.85
N THR A 161 22.30 10.49 -10.66
CA THR A 161 23.33 10.36 -11.71
C THR A 161 22.84 10.82 -13.09
N GLU A 162 21.53 10.86 -13.32
CA GLU A 162 20.92 11.27 -14.58
C GLU A 162 20.62 12.77 -14.59
N ASN A 163 20.61 13.34 -15.80
CA ASN A 163 20.17 14.71 -16.04
C ASN A 163 18.75 14.75 -16.61
N MET A 164 18.05 15.88 -16.41
CA MET A 164 16.67 16.03 -16.90
C MET A 164 16.56 15.85 -18.42
N ASP A 165 17.55 16.28 -19.19
CA ASP A 165 17.58 16.13 -20.66
C ASP A 165 17.68 14.67 -21.10
N GLU A 166 18.35 13.82 -20.34
CA GLU A 166 18.45 12.38 -20.61
C GLU A 166 17.13 11.67 -20.34
N VAL A 167 16.41 12.06 -19.29
CA VAL A 167 15.12 11.50 -18.93
C VAL A 167 14.03 11.86 -19.95
N LEU A 168 14.05 13.09 -20.44
CA LEU A 168 13.11 13.63 -21.43
C LEU A 168 13.57 13.46 -22.88
N SER A 169 14.49 12.52 -23.17
CA SER A 169 14.95 12.30 -24.54
C SER A 169 13.77 11.96 -25.48
N PRO A 170 13.71 12.58 -26.67
CA PRO A 170 12.63 12.34 -27.63
C PRO A 170 12.46 10.87 -28.00
N GLU A 171 13.54 10.11 -27.99
CA GLU A 171 13.55 8.68 -28.32
C GLU A 171 12.77 7.86 -27.28
N ARG A 172 12.94 8.12 -25.97
CA ARG A 172 12.17 7.46 -24.91
C ARG A 172 10.68 7.79 -24.98
N VAL A 173 10.36 9.05 -25.32
CA VAL A 173 8.97 9.48 -25.45
C VAL A 173 8.31 8.80 -26.66
N LEU A 174 8.98 8.68 -27.80
CA LEU A 174 8.49 8.00 -28.98
C LEU A 174 8.28 6.49 -28.74
N ASP A 175 9.19 5.83 -28.01
CA ASP A 175 9.05 4.43 -27.64
C ASP A 175 7.80 4.20 -26.79
N LEU A 176 7.55 5.05 -25.80
CA LEU A 176 6.35 5.00 -24.97
C LEU A 176 5.05 5.20 -25.79
N LEU A 177 5.07 6.12 -26.75
CA LEU A 177 3.92 6.40 -27.63
C LEU A 177 3.66 5.29 -28.66
N SER A 178 4.68 4.49 -28.98
CA SER A 178 4.57 3.36 -29.91
C SER A 178 3.94 2.11 -29.29
N GLN A 179 3.84 2.04 -27.96
CA GLN A 179 3.29 0.88 -27.26
C GLN A 179 1.78 0.79 -27.46
N ASN A 180 1.30 -0.40 -27.84
CA ASN A 180 -0.12 -0.66 -28.00
C ASN A 180 -0.80 -0.72 -26.62
N PHE A 181 -1.83 0.09 -26.46
CA PHE A 181 -2.67 0.02 -25.27
C PHE A 181 -3.56 -1.23 -25.31
N ALA A 182 -3.36 -2.14 -24.37
CA ALA A 182 -4.23 -3.29 -24.14
C ALA A 182 -4.93 -3.11 -22.79
N ILE A 183 -6.25 -2.97 -22.80
CA ILE A 183 -7.04 -2.76 -21.59
C ILE A 183 -6.92 -3.94 -20.60
N GLU A 184 -6.68 -5.13 -21.12
CA GLU A 184 -6.51 -6.36 -20.36
C GLU A 184 -5.29 -6.31 -19.43
N ASN A 185 -4.29 -5.51 -19.77
CA ASN A 185 -3.10 -5.28 -18.94
C ASN A 185 -3.35 -4.27 -17.82
N ASN A 186 -4.48 -3.56 -17.85
CA ASN A 186 -4.79 -2.59 -16.80
C ASN A 186 -5.26 -3.30 -15.51
N LEU A 187 -4.51 -3.12 -14.43
CA LEU A 187 -4.78 -3.78 -13.15
C LEU A 187 -6.14 -3.39 -12.54
N ASN A 188 -6.61 -2.16 -12.78
CA ASN A 188 -7.96 -1.76 -12.35
C ASN A 188 -9.04 -2.53 -13.11
N TYR A 189 -8.85 -2.71 -14.42
CA TYR A 189 -9.77 -3.51 -15.23
C TYR A 189 -9.78 -4.98 -14.78
N GLN A 190 -8.61 -5.56 -14.51
CA GLN A 190 -8.50 -6.92 -13.98
C GLN A 190 -9.18 -7.06 -12.61
N LEU A 191 -9.03 -6.07 -11.71
CA LEU A 191 -9.73 -6.05 -10.42
C LEU A 191 -11.25 -6.02 -10.60
N LEU A 192 -11.76 -5.18 -11.51
CA LEU A 192 -13.19 -5.13 -11.83
C LEU A 192 -13.70 -6.46 -12.39
N GLN A 193 -12.94 -7.13 -13.25
CA GLN A 193 -13.30 -8.47 -13.75
C GLN A 193 -13.41 -9.48 -12.59
N GLN A 194 -12.46 -9.46 -11.65
CA GLN A 194 -12.53 -10.35 -10.48
C GLN A 194 -13.72 -9.99 -9.55
N GLN A 195 -14.08 -8.71 -9.43
CA GLN A 195 -15.27 -8.30 -8.68
C GLN A 195 -16.57 -8.82 -9.33
N VAL A 196 -16.66 -8.77 -10.66
CA VAL A 196 -17.79 -9.35 -11.39
C VAL A 196 -17.86 -10.87 -11.16
N GLU A 197 -16.72 -11.56 -11.21
CA GLU A 197 -16.66 -13.00 -10.96
C GLU A 197 -17.06 -13.31 -9.50
N LEU A 198 -16.62 -12.51 -8.54
CA LEU A 198 -17.02 -12.62 -7.14
C LEU A 198 -18.54 -12.46 -6.98
N ALA A 199 -19.12 -11.46 -7.64
CA ALA A 199 -20.56 -11.22 -7.59
C ALA A 199 -21.36 -12.39 -8.18
N LYS A 200 -20.93 -12.94 -9.32
CA LYS A 200 -21.54 -14.13 -9.93
C LYS A 200 -21.51 -15.32 -8.98
N ARG A 201 -20.38 -15.58 -8.34
CA ARG A 201 -20.24 -16.69 -7.37
C ARG A 201 -21.09 -16.50 -6.12
N ASN A 202 -21.24 -15.26 -5.66
CA ASN A 202 -22.14 -14.95 -4.55
C ASN A 202 -23.61 -15.25 -4.90
N VAL A 203 -24.03 -14.94 -6.13
CA VAL A 203 -25.37 -15.31 -6.61
C VAL A 203 -25.52 -16.84 -6.64
N HIS A 204 -24.52 -17.56 -7.14
CA HIS A 204 -24.53 -19.04 -7.12
C HIS A 204 -24.58 -19.58 -5.68
N MET A 205 -23.81 -19.00 -4.76
CA MET A 205 -23.81 -19.39 -3.34
C MET A 205 -25.19 -19.18 -2.70
N ALA A 206 -25.85 -18.07 -3.00
CA ALA A 206 -27.21 -17.80 -2.54
C ALA A 206 -28.22 -18.84 -3.11
N GLY A 207 -28.08 -19.24 -4.37
CA GLY A 207 -28.87 -20.31 -4.96
C GLY A 207 -28.70 -21.66 -4.25
N TRP A 208 -27.49 -21.98 -3.82
CA TRP A 208 -27.21 -23.21 -3.06
C TRP A 208 -27.75 -23.19 -1.62
N ALA A 209 -28.21 -22.05 -1.09
CA ALA A 209 -28.95 -22.00 0.18
C ALA A 209 -30.25 -22.86 0.16
N TYR A 210 -30.82 -23.05 -1.03
CA TYR A 210 -31.98 -23.90 -1.25
C TYR A 210 -31.60 -25.33 -1.61
N GLY A 211 -30.34 -25.68 -1.70
CA GLY A 211 -29.82 -26.98 -2.06
C GLY A 211 -29.79 -27.96 -0.86
N PRO A 212 -29.64 -29.26 -1.13
CA PRO A 212 -29.56 -30.27 -0.08
C PRO A 212 -28.24 -30.15 0.69
N THR A 213 -28.30 -30.38 2.02
CA THR A 213 -27.14 -30.57 2.88
C THR A 213 -27.00 -32.06 3.20
N VAL A 214 -25.82 -32.61 2.94
CA VAL A 214 -25.50 -34.00 3.33
C VAL A 214 -24.62 -33.95 4.57
N SER A 215 -25.08 -34.51 5.68
CA SER A 215 -24.29 -34.62 6.91
C SER A 215 -24.05 -36.09 7.25
N LEU A 216 -22.80 -36.42 7.52
CA LEU A 216 -22.41 -37.72 8.07
C LEU A 216 -21.99 -37.48 9.52
N ALA A 217 -22.73 -38.15 10.45
CA ALA A 217 -22.41 -38.12 11.87
C ALA A 217 -22.01 -39.50 12.33
N TYR A 218 -20.90 -39.62 13.01
CA TYR A 218 -20.49 -40.83 13.73
C TYR A 218 -20.50 -40.52 15.21
N GLN A 219 -21.28 -41.31 15.96
CA GLN A 219 -21.37 -41.18 17.42
C GLN A 219 -21.02 -42.52 18.04
N TYR A 220 -20.04 -42.51 18.91
CA TYR A 220 -19.67 -43.67 19.72
C TYR A 220 -19.91 -43.32 21.19
N ASN A 221 -20.84 -44.04 21.83
CA ASN A 221 -21.10 -43.92 23.26
C ASN A 221 -20.74 -45.26 23.91
N TYR A 222 -19.89 -45.22 24.93
CA TYR A 222 -19.59 -46.37 25.76
C TYR A 222 -20.19 -46.11 27.15
N ARG A 223 -21.02 -47.01 27.63
CA ARG A 223 -21.52 -47.04 29.00
C ARG A 223 -21.04 -48.31 29.62
N ASP A 224 -20.41 -48.20 30.77
CA ASP A 224 -20.12 -49.34 31.65
C ASP A 224 -21.12 -49.31 32.82
N TYR A 225 -21.70 -50.45 33.16
CA TYR A 225 -22.68 -50.57 34.22
C TYR A 225 -22.04 -51.21 35.44
#